data_74fdeb0c0fb33ffa90e48013085e10e3
#
_entry.id   74fdeb0c0fb33ffa90e48013085e10e3
#
_cell.length_a   1.000
_cell.length_b   1.000
_cell.length_c   1.000
_cell.angle_alpha   90.00
_cell.angle_beta   90.00
_cell.angle_gamma   90.00
#
_symmetry.space_group_name_H-M   'P 1'
#
loop_
_entity.id
_entity.type
_entity.pdbx_description
1 polymer ?
#
loop_
_entity_poly.entity_id
_entity_poly.type
_entity_poly.pdbx_seq_one_letter_code
_entity_poly.pdbx_strand_id
1 'polypeptide(L)'
;MKRYGCFLIACLLLALQSGCGTTVQPGQRGLRWYPFTEGLTTTTLKSGFYWRAPWNDVFTYDIRWQSYVEGVDALSSDDLLVKLRAAIIMRPLPDEVYFLAQEIGPDFYPRVVKPELLAAVRSVVSNYAMVNVPEQSAEIAGKVQAVVVDKLKGRHLEVASVALADIELAKIVLEAVERKQAKEQEKEQKEFELVIADRDAEIMRRRAKGEGDAVRIRSEGEAEGLRIRAIGQAKAQETIAKTLTPDYLRFKLYDSQSSKFVLLPDKLNVPILINPGADNPTKITREPAPHSEEQQLGR
;
A
#
# COMPACT_ATOMS: atom_id res chain seq x y z
N MET A 1 23.55 88.68 22.72
CA MET A 1 22.77 87.78 23.55
C MET A 1 21.51 87.27 22.86
N LYS A 2 20.78 88.06 22.06
CA LYS A 2 19.54 87.61 21.37
C LYS A 2 19.71 86.47 20.29
N ARG A 3 20.88 86.41 19.62
CA ARG A 3 21.14 85.44 18.53
C ARG A 3 21.39 84.01 19.04
N TYR A 4 21.93 83.85 20.23
CA TYR A 4 22.15 82.55 20.84
C TYR A 4 20.86 81.92 21.40
N GLY A 5 19.92 82.75 21.84
CA GLY A 5 18.62 82.28 22.30
C GLY A 5 17.79 81.72 21.18
N CYS A 6 17.84 82.31 19.96
CA CYS A 6 17.10 81.78 18.81
C CYS A 6 17.67 80.44 18.32
N PHE A 7 19.03 80.31 18.42
CA PHE A 7 19.68 79.05 18.03
C PHE A 7 19.40 77.91 19.00
N LEU A 8 19.36 78.21 20.29
CA LEU A 8 18.93 77.19 21.33
C LEU A 8 17.49 76.81 21.19
N ILE A 9 16.58 77.75 20.89
CA ILE A 9 15.16 77.44 20.65
C ILE A 9 15.01 76.61 19.35
N ALA A 10 15.76 76.93 18.28
CA ALA A 10 15.75 76.17 17.04
C ALA A 10 16.30 74.73 17.23
N CYS A 11 17.40 74.54 17.99
CA CYS A 11 17.92 73.21 18.36
C CYS A 11 16.93 72.40 19.25
N LEU A 12 16.27 73.09 20.18
CA LEU A 12 15.23 72.45 21.02
C LEU A 12 14.04 72.07 20.21
N LEU A 13 13.59 72.84 19.23
CA LEU A 13 12.54 72.56 18.29
C LEU A 13 12.92 71.37 17.31
N LEU A 14 14.20 71.37 16.85
CA LEU A 14 14.71 70.24 16.04
C LEU A 14 14.83 68.95 16.87
N ALA A 15 15.22 68.99 18.12
CA ALA A 15 15.27 67.86 19.03
C ALA A 15 13.85 67.32 19.36
N LEU A 16 12.86 68.17 19.37
CA LEU A 16 11.43 67.74 19.51
C LEU A 16 10.85 67.10 18.24
N GLN A 17 11.49 67.28 17.08
CA GLN A 17 11.08 66.62 15.83
C GLN A 17 11.67 65.22 15.63
N SER A 18 12.57 64.76 16.47
CA SER A 18 13.00 63.37 16.48
C SER A 18 11.80 62.51 16.89
N GLY A 19 11.00 62.16 15.92
CA GLY A 19 9.73 61.49 16.10
C GLY A 19 9.85 60.17 16.88
N CYS A 20 9.70 60.22 18.19
CA CYS A 20 9.61 59.08 19.08
C CYS A 20 8.23 58.47 18.99
N GLY A 21 7.97 57.75 17.93
CA GLY A 21 6.74 56.98 17.77
C GLY A 21 7.04 55.48 17.63
N THR A 22 6.16 54.65 18.12
CA THR A 22 6.23 53.20 17.94
C THR A 22 4.94 52.73 17.27
N THR A 23 5.10 51.87 16.27
CA THR A 23 3.98 51.26 15.56
C THR A 23 3.75 49.86 16.08
N VAL A 24 2.56 49.58 16.56
CA VAL A 24 2.09 48.22 16.88
C VAL A 24 1.46 47.63 15.62
N GLN A 25 2.05 46.56 15.12
CA GLN A 25 1.59 45.92 13.88
C GLN A 25 0.25 45.16 14.07
N PRO A 26 -0.52 44.95 12.99
CA PRO A 26 -1.67 44.03 13.04
C PRO A 26 -1.24 42.63 13.50
N GLY A 27 -1.97 42.08 14.47
CA GLY A 27 -1.62 40.79 15.09
C GLY A 27 -0.68 40.91 16.29
N GLN A 28 -0.34 42.14 16.71
CA GLN A 28 0.42 42.41 17.92
C GLN A 28 -0.40 43.19 18.95
N ARG A 29 -0.03 43.03 20.21
CA ARG A 29 -0.46 43.87 21.32
C ARG A 29 0.73 44.56 21.90
N GLY A 30 0.59 45.89 22.15
CA GLY A 30 1.64 46.68 22.79
C GLY A 30 1.32 46.89 24.27
N LEU A 31 2.38 46.94 25.11
CA LEU A 31 2.32 47.37 26.50
C LEU A 31 3.27 48.50 26.71
N ARG A 32 2.81 49.61 27.30
CA ARG A 32 3.65 50.75 27.62
C ARG A 32 4.38 50.53 28.92
N TRP A 33 5.65 50.87 28.91
CA TRP A 33 6.52 50.92 30.07
C TRP A 33 6.88 52.36 30.41
N TYR A 34 6.52 52.77 31.64
CA TYR A 34 6.79 54.09 32.18
C TYR A 34 7.80 53.94 33.32
N PRO A 35 9.09 54.11 33.08
CA PRO A 35 10.14 53.83 34.08
C PRO A 35 10.10 54.79 35.28
N PHE A 36 9.54 55.99 35.12
CA PHE A 36 9.55 57.03 36.17
C PHE A 36 8.20 57.19 36.91
N THR A 37 7.13 56.48 36.48
CA THR A 37 5.79 56.67 37.07
C THR A 37 5.14 55.34 37.41
N GLU A 38 4.33 54.82 36.51
CA GLU A 38 3.40 53.70 36.76
C GLU A 38 3.98 52.32 36.45
N GLY A 39 5.17 52.27 35.84
CA GLY A 39 5.75 51.03 35.39
C GLY A 39 5.01 50.48 34.14
N LEU A 40 4.66 49.19 34.17
CA LEU A 40 3.96 48.52 33.06
C LEU A 40 2.45 48.87 33.14
N THR A 41 1.90 49.39 32.04
CA THR A 41 0.48 49.75 31.96
C THR A 41 -0.40 48.54 31.83
N THR A 42 -1.51 48.45 32.56
CA THR A 42 -2.51 47.39 32.48
C THR A 42 -3.27 47.39 31.14
N THR A 43 -3.36 48.56 30.50
CA THR A 43 -4.10 48.74 29.25
C THR A 43 -3.23 48.34 28.06
N THR A 44 -3.68 47.32 27.32
CA THR A 44 -3.00 46.86 26.09
C THR A 44 -3.32 47.78 24.92
N LEU A 45 -2.30 48.12 24.15
CA LEU A 45 -2.41 48.88 22.90
C LEU A 45 -2.80 47.96 21.76
N LYS A 46 -3.82 48.35 20.99
CA LYS A 46 -4.20 47.70 19.74
C LYS A 46 -3.22 48.10 18.61
N SER A 47 -3.38 47.50 17.43
CA SER A 47 -2.62 47.91 16.25
C SER A 47 -2.84 49.37 15.91
N GLY A 48 -1.74 50.09 15.67
CA GLY A 48 -1.77 51.50 15.37
C GLY A 48 -0.43 52.18 15.65
N PHE A 49 -0.40 53.48 15.38
CA PHE A 49 0.76 54.33 15.69
C PHE A 49 0.54 55.04 17.03
N TYR A 50 1.55 55.01 17.89
CA TYR A 50 1.51 55.61 19.23
C TYR A 50 2.73 56.49 19.45
N TRP A 51 2.46 57.72 19.85
CA TRP A 51 3.51 58.64 20.31
C TRP A 51 4.06 58.18 21.65
N ARG A 52 5.38 58.17 21.77
CA ARG A 52 6.07 57.87 23.03
C ARG A 52 7.09 58.95 23.37
N ALA A 53 7.27 59.19 24.65
CA ALA A 53 8.41 59.99 25.11
C ALA A 53 9.70 59.17 24.95
N PRO A 54 10.90 59.86 24.78
CA PRO A 54 12.16 59.13 24.56
C PRO A 54 12.54 58.14 25.65
N TRP A 55 12.06 58.35 26.86
CA TRP A 55 12.31 57.50 28.03
C TRP A 55 11.29 56.40 28.27
N ASN A 56 10.20 56.37 27.52
CA ASN A 56 9.17 55.33 27.61
C ASN A 56 9.41 54.25 26.56
N ASP A 57 9.11 53.02 26.89
CA ASP A 57 9.18 51.90 25.95
C ASP A 57 7.81 51.26 25.70
N VAL A 58 7.68 50.60 24.57
CA VAL A 58 6.52 49.79 24.21
C VAL A 58 6.98 48.40 23.87
N PHE A 59 6.64 47.45 24.72
CA PHE A 59 6.86 46.05 24.45
C PHE A 59 5.74 45.51 23.59
N THR A 60 6.08 44.81 22.49
CA THR A 60 5.09 44.22 21.57
C THR A 60 5.10 42.72 21.69
N TYR A 61 3.91 42.15 21.82
CA TYR A 61 3.67 40.69 21.87
C TYR A 61 2.88 40.26 20.64
N ASP A 62 3.37 39.24 19.94
CA ASP A 62 2.62 38.64 18.82
C ASP A 62 1.52 37.72 19.38
N ILE A 63 0.26 38.02 19.03
CA ILE A 63 -0.91 37.29 19.48
C ILE A 63 -1.45 36.35 18.41
N ARG A 64 -0.74 36.18 17.30
CA ARG A 64 -1.08 35.22 16.25
C ARG A 64 -0.67 33.83 16.67
N TRP A 65 -1.25 32.85 16.03
CA TRP A 65 -0.84 31.47 16.19
C TRP A 65 0.61 31.28 15.71
N GLN A 66 1.44 30.75 16.59
CA GLN A 66 2.85 30.48 16.33
C GLN A 66 3.11 29.01 16.49
N SER A 67 3.92 28.44 15.59
CA SER A 67 4.35 27.05 15.64
C SER A 67 5.80 26.98 16.12
N TYR A 68 6.03 26.16 17.13
CA TYR A 68 7.36 25.84 17.65
C TYR A 68 7.61 24.35 17.52
N VAL A 69 8.80 23.99 17.05
CA VAL A 69 9.20 22.59 16.84
C VAL A 69 10.45 22.31 17.66
N GLU A 70 10.38 21.31 18.54
CA GLU A 70 11.48 20.93 19.42
C GLU A 70 11.82 19.46 19.29
N GLY A 71 13.13 19.17 19.29
CA GLY A 71 13.63 17.79 19.38
C GLY A 71 13.54 17.29 20.81
N VAL A 72 13.04 16.09 20.99
CA VAL A 72 12.85 15.46 22.29
C VAL A 72 13.47 14.07 22.29
N ASP A 73 14.33 13.82 23.23
CA ASP A 73 14.80 12.47 23.57
C ASP A 73 13.96 11.94 24.73
N ALA A 74 13.24 10.87 24.52
CA ALA A 74 12.40 10.22 25.50
C ALA A 74 12.76 8.72 25.64
N LEU A 75 12.53 8.14 26.81
CA LEU A 75 12.63 6.70 27.04
C LEU A 75 11.24 6.09 26.87
N SER A 76 11.15 4.98 26.15
CA SER A 76 9.94 4.15 26.05
C SER A 76 9.74 3.31 27.31
N SER A 77 8.61 2.60 27.40
CA SER A 77 8.36 1.63 28.48
C SER A 77 9.35 0.45 28.49
N ASP A 78 10.05 0.24 27.38
CA ASP A 78 11.05 -0.82 27.19
C ASP A 78 12.48 -0.33 27.45
N ASP A 79 12.65 0.84 28.10
CA ASP A 79 13.93 1.52 28.37
C ASP A 79 14.77 1.82 27.12
N LEU A 80 14.12 1.95 25.97
CA LEU A 80 14.77 2.29 24.70
C LEU A 80 14.64 3.77 24.39
N LEU A 81 15.72 4.36 23.88
CA LEU A 81 15.76 5.78 23.52
C LEU A 81 15.00 6.03 22.22
N VAL A 82 13.95 6.83 22.29
CA VAL A 82 13.16 7.34 21.17
C VAL A 82 13.51 8.81 20.95
N LYS A 83 13.94 9.15 19.73
CA LYS A 83 14.10 10.53 19.32
C LYS A 83 12.91 10.92 18.48
N LEU A 84 12.30 12.05 18.80
CA LEU A 84 11.13 12.56 18.10
C LEU A 84 11.12 14.09 18.11
N ARG A 85 10.36 14.68 17.19
CA ARG A 85 10.08 16.11 17.21
C ARG A 85 8.65 16.35 17.66
N ALA A 86 8.50 17.27 18.61
CA ALA A 86 7.20 17.75 19.04
C ALA A 86 6.97 19.16 18.50
N ALA A 87 5.90 19.34 17.76
CA ALA A 87 5.43 20.64 17.28
C ALA A 87 4.26 21.08 18.14
N ILE A 88 4.31 22.31 18.63
CA ILE A 88 3.21 22.93 19.37
C ILE A 88 2.75 24.20 18.66
N ILE A 89 1.45 24.34 18.45
CA ILE A 89 0.82 25.56 17.95
C ILE A 89 0.11 26.24 19.11
N MET A 90 0.55 27.46 19.38
CA MET A 90 0.06 28.21 20.52
C MET A 90 0.05 29.73 20.26
N ARG A 91 -0.60 30.48 21.13
CA ARG A 91 -0.57 31.94 21.14
C ARG A 91 -0.75 32.50 22.54
N PRO A 92 -0.29 33.72 22.82
CA PRO A 92 -0.72 34.49 23.99
C PRO A 92 -2.21 34.84 23.90
N LEU A 93 -2.90 34.82 25.04
CA LEU A 93 -4.30 35.29 25.13
C LEU A 93 -4.32 36.84 24.94
N PRO A 94 -5.04 37.35 23.93
CA PRO A 94 -4.97 38.79 23.58
C PRO A 94 -5.36 39.75 24.69
N ASP A 95 -6.23 39.29 25.57
CA ASP A 95 -6.73 40.13 26.67
C ASP A 95 -5.92 40.02 27.96
N GLU A 96 -5.03 39.01 28.02
CA GLU A 96 -4.23 38.67 29.20
C GLU A 96 -2.73 38.94 28.99
N VAL A 97 -2.36 39.64 27.92
CA VAL A 97 -0.95 39.93 27.60
C VAL A 97 -0.27 40.74 28.71
N TYR A 98 -0.98 41.58 29.46
CA TYR A 98 -0.44 42.30 30.60
C TYR A 98 0.06 41.32 31.69
N PHE A 99 -0.75 40.34 32.07
CA PHE A 99 -0.39 39.36 33.08
C PHE A 99 0.76 38.46 32.59
N LEU A 100 0.72 38.05 31.31
CA LEU A 100 1.84 37.32 30.70
C LEU A 100 3.15 38.07 30.80
N ALA A 101 3.10 39.38 30.50
CA ALA A 101 4.28 40.27 30.56
C ALA A 101 4.80 40.44 31.99
N GLN A 102 3.90 40.53 32.96
CA GLN A 102 4.22 40.72 34.36
C GLN A 102 4.79 39.47 35.03
N GLU A 103 4.20 38.29 34.74
CA GLU A 103 4.56 37.06 35.41
C GLU A 103 5.72 36.32 34.73
N ILE A 104 5.75 36.31 33.40
CA ILE A 104 6.66 35.45 32.62
C ILE A 104 7.63 36.33 31.78
N GLY A 105 7.11 37.35 31.15
CA GLY A 105 7.89 38.25 30.27
C GLY A 105 7.84 37.85 28.80
N PRO A 106 8.64 38.51 27.93
CA PRO A 106 8.61 38.30 26.49
C PRO A 106 9.09 36.91 26.07
N ASP A 107 9.96 36.28 26.84
CA ASP A 107 10.57 34.99 26.55
C ASP A 107 9.72 33.82 27.14
N PHE A 108 8.42 33.92 27.05
CA PHE A 108 7.49 32.92 27.63
C PHE A 108 7.70 31.50 27.09
N TYR A 109 8.06 31.38 25.81
CA TYR A 109 8.26 30.08 25.18
C TYR A 109 9.45 29.32 25.78
N PRO A 110 10.70 29.82 25.73
CA PRO A 110 11.84 29.06 26.25
C PRO A 110 11.81 28.90 27.79
N ARG A 111 11.14 29.80 28.51
CA ARG A 111 11.10 29.79 29.97
C ARG A 111 10.05 28.84 30.55
N VAL A 112 8.88 28.77 29.93
CA VAL A 112 7.74 28.05 30.48
C VAL A 112 7.27 26.93 29.56
N VAL A 113 7.00 27.26 28.30
CA VAL A 113 6.33 26.31 27.39
C VAL A 113 7.25 25.14 26.99
N LYS A 114 8.47 25.45 26.60
CA LYS A 114 9.44 24.45 26.15
C LYS A 114 9.70 23.36 27.22
N PRO A 115 10.05 23.69 28.47
CA PRO A 115 10.30 22.68 29.49
C PRO A 115 9.05 21.83 29.80
N GLU A 116 7.87 22.46 29.83
CA GLU A 116 6.63 21.73 30.08
C GLU A 116 6.24 20.81 28.91
N LEU A 117 6.44 21.26 27.65
CA LEU A 117 6.24 20.43 26.47
C LEU A 117 7.17 19.20 26.50
N LEU A 118 8.48 19.42 26.73
CA LEU A 118 9.45 18.35 26.80
C LEU A 118 9.13 17.34 27.93
N ALA A 119 8.73 17.85 29.09
CA ALA A 119 8.35 17.01 30.23
C ALA A 119 7.08 16.20 29.93
N ALA A 120 6.07 16.83 29.32
CA ALA A 120 4.83 16.15 28.93
C ALA A 120 5.08 15.04 27.90
N VAL A 121 5.89 15.32 26.87
CA VAL A 121 6.25 14.31 25.86
C VAL A 121 6.95 13.13 26.50
N ARG A 122 7.97 13.36 27.33
CA ARG A 122 8.69 12.28 28.02
C ARG A 122 7.77 11.46 28.90
N SER A 123 6.92 12.10 29.68
CA SER A 123 5.97 11.42 30.58
C SER A 123 4.95 10.58 29.86
N VAL A 124 4.46 11.02 28.69
CA VAL A 124 3.47 10.26 27.93
C VAL A 124 4.14 9.12 27.16
N VAL A 125 5.27 9.40 26.48
CA VAL A 125 6.01 8.40 25.68
C VAL A 125 6.51 7.24 26.54
N SER A 126 6.90 7.48 27.80
CA SER A 126 7.36 6.43 28.71
C SER A 126 6.31 5.35 29.03
N ASN A 127 5.05 5.58 28.72
CA ASN A 127 3.98 4.59 28.90
C ASN A 127 3.78 3.68 27.68
N TYR A 128 4.52 3.91 26.59
CA TYR A 128 4.37 3.18 25.34
C TYR A 128 5.63 2.42 24.99
N ALA A 129 5.45 1.19 24.47
CA ALA A 129 6.56 0.43 23.88
C ALA A 129 7.07 1.13 22.61
N MET A 130 8.39 1.11 22.39
CA MET A 130 9.03 1.82 21.29
C MET A 130 8.43 1.50 19.92
N VAL A 131 8.08 0.23 19.69
CA VAL A 131 7.47 -0.24 18.41
C VAL A 131 6.12 0.40 18.14
N ASN A 132 5.35 0.70 19.20
CA ASN A 132 3.98 1.23 19.10
C ASN A 132 3.94 2.76 18.98
N VAL A 133 5.04 3.45 19.31
CA VAL A 133 5.08 4.92 19.27
C VAL A 133 4.74 5.51 17.90
N PRO A 134 5.27 5.00 16.77
CA PRO A 134 4.90 5.51 15.45
C PRO A 134 3.43 5.27 15.10
N GLU A 135 2.91 4.08 15.37
CA GLU A 135 1.52 3.69 15.06
C GLU A 135 0.50 4.47 15.87
N GLN A 136 0.82 4.75 17.15
CA GLN A 136 -0.06 5.45 18.08
C GLN A 136 0.30 6.93 18.23
N SER A 137 1.08 7.49 17.32
CA SER A 137 1.57 8.87 17.39
C SER A 137 0.45 9.91 17.54
N ALA A 138 -0.68 9.72 16.89
CA ALA A 138 -1.84 10.60 17.00
C ALA A 138 -2.48 10.56 18.41
N GLU A 139 -2.61 9.38 19.00
CA GLU A 139 -3.13 9.21 20.35
C GLU A 139 -2.18 9.82 21.39
N ILE A 140 -0.88 9.56 21.23
CA ILE A 140 0.18 10.13 22.09
C ILE A 140 0.14 11.65 22.01
N ALA A 141 0.04 12.23 20.80
CA ALA A 141 -0.07 13.67 20.61
C ALA A 141 -1.27 14.26 21.34
N GLY A 142 -2.44 13.61 21.27
CA GLY A 142 -3.63 14.03 22.01
C GLY A 142 -3.46 14.01 23.53
N LYS A 143 -2.79 12.97 24.06
CA LYS A 143 -2.47 12.88 25.50
C LYS A 143 -1.44 13.93 25.92
N VAL A 144 -0.41 14.15 25.10
CA VAL A 144 0.58 15.22 25.35
C VAL A 144 -0.12 16.59 25.35
N GLN A 145 -0.99 16.85 24.37
CA GLN A 145 -1.77 18.10 24.32
C GLN A 145 -2.60 18.31 25.59
N ALA A 146 -3.30 17.27 26.07
CA ALA A 146 -4.10 17.36 27.29
C ALA A 146 -3.22 17.72 28.51
N VAL A 147 -2.07 17.06 28.67
CA VAL A 147 -1.13 17.34 29.75
C VAL A 147 -0.54 18.75 29.65
N VAL A 148 -0.15 19.18 28.45
CA VAL A 148 0.40 20.53 28.22
C VAL A 148 -0.64 21.60 28.49
N VAL A 149 -1.87 21.42 28.02
CA VAL A 149 -2.97 22.37 28.27
C VAL A 149 -3.24 22.50 29.77
N ASP A 150 -3.27 21.40 30.51
CA ASP A 150 -3.48 21.41 31.97
C ASP A 150 -2.33 22.14 32.70
N LYS A 151 -1.09 21.89 32.32
CA LYS A 151 0.09 22.52 32.91
C LYS A 151 0.24 24.01 32.56
N LEU A 152 -0.23 24.42 31.39
CA LEU A 152 -0.22 25.82 30.95
C LEU A 152 -1.47 26.59 31.39
N LYS A 153 -2.42 25.93 32.06
CA LYS A 153 -3.62 26.56 32.58
C LYS A 153 -3.28 27.69 33.56
N GLY A 154 -3.83 28.86 33.34
CA GLY A 154 -3.53 30.05 34.13
C GLY A 154 -2.21 30.75 33.80
N ARG A 155 -1.52 30.34 32.72
CA ARG A 155 -0.30 30.99 32.25
C ARG A 155 -0.50 32.00 31.12
N HIS A 156 -1.75 32.37 30.87
CA HIS A 156 -2.13 33.40 29.86
C HIS A 156 -1.81 33.00 28.42
N LEU A 157 -1.74 31.69 28.16
CA LEU A 157 -1.40 31.09 26.88
C LEU A 157 -2.51 30.15 26.42
N GLU A 158 -2.75 30.12 25.12
CA GLU A 158 -3.70 29.22 24.48
C GLU A 158 -2.96 28.24 23.55
N VAL A 159 -3.20 26.95 23.72
CA VAL A 159 -2.64 25.88 22.90
C VAL A 159 -3.72 25.37 21.95
N ALA A 160 -3.46 25.43 20.65
CA ALA A 160 -4.38 24.90 19.63
C ALA A 160 -4.18 23.40 19.42
N SER A 161 -2.94 22.98 19.20
CA SER A 161 -2.63 21.60 18.94
C SER A 161 -1.18 21.26 19.27
N VAL A 162 -0.95 19.98 19.56
CA VAL A 162 0.39 19.38 19.63
C VAL A 162 0.45 18.26 18.60
N ALA A 163 1.53 18.17 17.85
CA ALA A 163 1.80 17.11 16.90
C ALA A 163 3.17 16.49 17.17
N LEU A 164 3.28 15.19 16.92
CA LEU A 164 4.55 14.48 16.95
C LEU A 164 4.96 14.13 15.52
N ALA A 165 6.22 14.34 15.21
CA ALA A 165 6.80 14.09 13.91
C ALA A 165 8.21 13.50 14.04
N ASP A 166 8.72 12.96 12.93
CA ASP A 166 10.10 12.47 12.79
C ASP A 166 10.53 11.55 13.94
N ILE A 167 9.76 10.47 14.14
CA ILE A 167 10.04 9.47 15.19
C ILE A 167 11.15 8.56 14.70
N GLU A 168 12.34 8.68 15.30
CA GLU A 168 13.49 7.83 15.00
C GLU A 168 13.56 6.69 16.03
N LEU A 169 13.49 5.46 15.52
CA LEU A 169 13.62 4.25 16.31
C LEU A 169 15.11 3.85 16.45
N ALA A 170 15.46 3.21 17.54
CA ALA A 170 16.79 2.60 17.68
C ALA A 170 17.01 1.53 16.63
N LYS A 171 18.21 1.48 16.02
CA LYS A 171 18.53 0.54 14.93
C LYS A 171 18.21 -0.92 15.25
N ILE A 172 18.46 -1.34 16.47
CA ILE A 172 18.20 -2.72 16.91
C ILE A 172 16.70 -3.08 16.83
N VAL A 173 15.82 -2.12 17.10
CA VAL A 173 14.36 -2.31 17.01
C VAL A 173 13.93 -2.32 15.56
N LEU A 174 14.46 -1.40 14.74
CA LEU A 174 14.19 -1.36 13.31
C LEU A 174 14.55 -2.70 12.64
N GLU A 175 15.74 -3.22 12.89
CA GLU A 175 16.16 -4.53 12.38
C GLU A 175 15.28 -5.69 12.88
N ALA A 176 14.78 -5.62 14.13
CA ALA A 176 13.87 -6.63 14.66
C ALA A 176 12.49 -6.58 13.99
N VAL A 177 11.98 -5.38 13.75
CA VAL A 177 10.71 -5.16 13.02
C VAL A 177 10.84 -5.62 11.57
N GLU A 178 11.92 -5.26 10.87
CA GLU A 178 12.19 -5.71 9.50
C GLU A 178 12.27 -7.24 9.41
N ARG A 179 12.98 -7.89 10.34
CA ARG A 179 13.04 -9.36 10.40
C ARG A 179 11.67 -10.01 10.67
N LYS A 180 10.86 -9.40 11.53
CA LYS A 180 9.50 -9.88 11.79
C LYS A 180 8.64 -9.77 10.54
N GLN A 181 8.64 -8.60 9.88
CA GLN A 181 7.89 -8.37 8.65
C GLN A 181 8.32 -9.31 7.52
N ALA A 182 9.65 -9.52 7.35
CA ALA A 182 10.15 -10.48 6.37
C ALA A 182 9.64 -11.90 6.62
N LYS A 183 9.62 -12.34 7.88
CA LYS A 183 9.07 -13.66 8.25
C LYS A 183 7.55 -13.76 8.04
N GLU A 184 6.81 -12.72 8.32
CA GLU A 184 5.36 -12.67 8.06
C GLU A 184 5.07 -12.75 6.56
N GLN A 185 5.82 -11.99 5.74
CA GLN A 185 5.72 -12.07 4.27
C GLN A 185 6.09 -13.47 3.73
N GLU A 186 7.17 -14.08 4.26
CA GLU A 186 7.55 -15.44 3.89
C GLU A 186 6.45 -16.45 4.25
N LYS A 187 5.82 -16.29 5.41
CA LYS A 187 4.68 -17.14 5.81
C LYS A 187 3.50 -16.98 4.88
N GLU A 188 3.12 -15.75 4.57
CA GLU A 188 2.04 -15.48 3.61
C GLU A 188 2.33 -16.06 2.23
N GLN A 189 3.56 -15.91 1.73
CA GLN A 189 3.98 -16.52 0.46
C GLN A 189 3.80 -18.03 0.47
N LYS A 190 4.25 -18.71 1.54
CA LYS A 190 4.06 -20.16 1.68
C LYS A 190 2.59 -20.58 1.74
N GLU A 191 1.75 -19.80 2.40
CA GLU A 191 0.31 -20.04 2.42
C GLU A 191 -0.30 -19.92 1.01
N PHE A 192 0.10 -18.89 0.25
CA PHE A 192 -0.31 -18.74 -1.14
C PHE A 192 0.21 -19.87 -2.04
N GLU A 193 1.46 -20.29 -1.88
CA GLU A 193 2.05 -21.41 -2.61
C GLU A 193 1.27 -22.72 -2.35
N LEU A 194 0.89 -23.00 -1.10
CA LEU A 194 0.06 -24.15 -0.75
C LEU A 194 -1.31 -24.08 -1.42
N VAL A 195 -1.97 -22.93 -1.39
CA VAL A 195 -3.27 -22.72 -2.05
C VAL A 195 -3.16 -22.93 -3.57
N ILE A 196 -2.09 -22.44 -4.18
CA ILE A 196 -1.84 -22.65 -5.62
C ILE A 196 -1.61 -24.14 -5.91
N ALA A 197 -0.75 -24.80 -5.13
CA ALA A 197 -0.48 -26.24 -5.30
C ALA A 197 -1.75 -27.11 -5.16
N ASP A 198 -2.62 -26.80 -4.19
CA ASP A 198 -3.89 -27.47 -4.02
C ASP A 198 -4.84 -27.25 -5.21
N ARG A 199 -4.90 -26.03 -5.72
CA ARG A 199 -5.69 -25.72 -6.92
C ARG A 199 -5.15 -26.42 -8.17
N ASP A 200 -3.84 -26.43 -8.34
CA ASP A 200 -3.20 -27.12 -9.46
C ASP A 200 -3.46 -28.63 -9.40
N ALA A 201 -3.37 -29.23 -8.20
CA ALA A 201 -3.71 -30.64 -8.00
C ALA A 201 -5.18 -30.90 -8.32
N GLU A 202 -6.10 -30.03 -7.93
CA GLU A 202 -7.51 -30.13 -8.26
C GLU A 202 -7.77 -30.02 -9.78
N ILE A 203 -7.12 -29.06 -10.43
CA ILE A 203 -7.19 -28.89 -11.90
C ILE A 203 -6.69 -30.14 -12.61
N MET A 204 -5.54 -30.68 -12.18
CA MET A 204 -5.01 -31.92 -12.74
C MET A 204 -5.98 -33.12 -12.56
N ARG A 205 -6.58 -33.25 -11.37
CA ARG A 205 -7.59 -34.30 -11.11
C ARG A 205 -8.83 -34.13 -12.00
N ARG A 206 -9.33 -32.89 -12.14
CA ARG A 206 -10.48 -32.58 -13.01
C ARG A 206 -10.16 -32.84 -14.48
N ARG A 207 -8.95 -32.50 -14.94
CA ARG A 207 -8.49 -32.76 -16.31
C ARG A 207 -8.39 -34.24 -16.59
N ALA A 208 -7.72 -34.98 -15.73
CA ALA A 208 -7.59 -36.43 -15.88
C ALA A 208 -8.95 -37.14 -15.88
N LYS A 209 -9.89 -36.74 -15.02
CA LYS A 209 -11.27 -37.24 -15.02
C LYS A 209 -11.98 -36.88 -16.32
N GLY A 210 -11.87 -35.62 -16.78
CA GLY A 210 -12.46 -35.19 -18.05
C GLY A 210 -11.93 -35.95 -19.26
N GLU A 211 -10.61 -36.21 -19.31
CA GLU A 211 -9.98 -37.04 -20.36
C GLU A 211 -10.48 -38.49 -20.31
N GLY A 212 -10.57 -39.06 -19.11
CA GLY A 212 -11.15 -40.41 -18.93
C GLY A 212 -12.60 -40.50 -19.39
N ASP A 213 -13.42 -39.52 -18.99
CA ASP A 213 -14.83 -39.45 -19.43
C ASP A 213 -14.94 -39.22 -20.95
N ALA A 214 -14.10 -38.39 -21.54
CA ALA A 214 -14.07 -38.17 -22.98
C ALA A 214 -13.69 -39.41 -23.77
N VAL A 215 -12.72 -40.21 -23.29
CA VAL A 215 -12.36 -41.50 -23.88
C VAL A 215 -13.50 -42.47 -23.77
N ARG A 216 -14.14 -42.58 -22.60
CA ARG A 216 -15.29 -43.46 -22.38
C ARG A 216 -16.45 -43.11 -23.32
N ILE A 217 -16.86 -41.85 -23.39
CA ILE A 217 -17.96 -41.41 -24.26
C ILE A 217 -17.64 -41.65 -25.74
N ARG A 218 -16.40 -41.44 -26.16
CA ARG A 218 -15.97 -41.72 -27.54
C ARG A 218 -16.06 -43.21 -27.86
N SER A 219 -15.54 -44.06 -26.96
CA SER A 219 -15.60 -45.53 -27.16
C SER A 219 -17.03 -46.07 -27.15
N GLU A 220 -17.90 -45.55 -26.29
CA GLU A 220 -19.33 -45.89 -26.29
C GLU A 220 -20.00 -45.46 -27.60
N GLY A 221 -19.69 -44.24 -28.09
CA GLY A 221 -20.21 -43.74 -29.37
C GLY A 221 -19.72 -44.55 -30.58
N GLU A 222 -18.44 -44.94 -30.58
CA GLU A 222 -17.88 -45.81 -31.63
C GLU A 222 -18.51 -47.19 -31.61
N ALA A 223 -18.68 -47.82 -30.43
CA ALA A 223 -19.32 -49.11 -30.28
C ALA A 223 -20.78 -49.09 -30.77
N GLU A 224 -21.54 -48.06 -30.39
CA GLU A 224 -22.92 -47.86 -30.84
C GLU A 224 -23.00 -47.62 -32.35
N GLY A 225 -22.06 -46.81 -32.89
CA GLY A 225 -21.95 -46.59 -34.33
C GLY A 225 -21.62 -47.85 -35.10
N LEU A 226 -20.78 -48.76 -34.57
CA LEU A 226 -20.50 -50.06 -35.14
C LEU A 226 -21.75 -50.98 -35.06
N ARG A 227 -22.47 -50.98 -33.94
CA ARG A 227 -23.70 -51.71 -33.74
C ARG A 227 -24.77 -51.32 -34.77
N ILE A 228 -25.00 -50.01 -34.94
CA ILE A 228 -25.96 -49.48 -35.90
C ILE A 228 -25.57 -49.86 -37.35
N ARG A 229 -24.28 -49.76 -37.69
CA ARG A 229 -23.80 -50.16 -39.02
C ARG A 229 -23.97 -51.67 -39.26
N ALA A 230 -23.66 -52.49 -38.27
CA ALA A 230 -23.83 -53.95 -38.37
C ALA A 230 -25.32 -54.37 -38.57
N ILE A 231 -26.24 -53.73 -37.80
CA ILE A 231 -27.68 -53.92 -37.97
C ILE A 231 -28.15 -53.48 -39.38
N GLY A 232 -27.66 -52.31 -39.83
CA GLY A 232 -27.95 -51.76 -41.17
C GLY A 232 -27.46 -52.69 -42.27
N GLN A 233 -26.24 -53.25 -42.15
CA GLN A 233 -25.69 -54.23 -43.08
C GLN A 233 -26.45 -55.56 -43.06
N ALA A 234 -26.79 -56.08 -41.88
CA ALA A 234 -27.60 -57.34 -41.76
C ALA A 234 -28.97 -57.18 -42.42
N LYS A 235 -29.64 -56.03 -42.18
CA LYS A 235 -30.95 -55.77 -42.80
C LYS A 235 -30.85 -55.57 -44.33
N ALA A 236 -29.78 -54.92 -44.80
CA ALA A 236 -29.52 -54.81 -46.23
C ALA A 236 -29.25 -56.14 -46.87
N GLN A 237 -28.43 -57.02 -46.22
CA GLN A 237 -28.17 -58.37 -46.69
C GLN A 237 -29.45 -59.26 -46.70
N GLU A 238 -30.27 -59.13 -45.67
CA GLU A 238 -31.57 -59.87 -45.64
C GLU A 238 -32.48 -59.42 -46.79
N THR A 239 -32.53 -58.12 -47.07
CA THR A 239 -33.33 -57.59 -48.16
C THR A 239 -32.77 -58.03 -49.51
N ILE A 240 -31.48 -58.02 -49.70
CA ILE A 240 -30.82 -58.53 -50.93
C ILE A 240 -31.08 -60.05 -51.09
N ALA A 241 -30.93 -60.83 -50.01
CA ALA A 241 -31.14 -62.25 -50.05
C ALA A 241 -32.57 -62.59 -50.44
N LYS A 242 -33.57 -61.80 -50.04
CA LYS A 242 -34.99 -62.02 -50.42
C LYS A 242 -35.27 -61.66 -51.90
N THR A 243 -34.48 -60.81 -52.52
CA THR A 243 -34.66 -60.30 -53.91
C THR A 243 -33.76 -61.01 -54.90
N LEU A 244 -32.69 -61.69 -54.43
CA LEU A 244 -31.77 -62.44 -55.27
C LEU A 244 -32.29 -63.82 -55.59
N THR A 245 -32.90 -63.98 -56.80
CA THR A 245 -33.25 -65.27 -57.31
C THR A 245 -32.02 -65.99 -57.89
N PRO A 246 -31.94 -67.33 -57.87
CA PRO A 246 -30.83 -68.08 -58.42
C PRO A 246 -30.53 -67.76 -59.91
N ASP A 247 -31.55 -67.40 -60.68
CA ASP A 247 -31.43 -67.02 -62.07
C ASP A 247 -30.79 -65.62 -62.25
N TYR A 248 -31.11 -64.66 -61.37
CA TYR A 248 -30.43 -63.31 -61.35
C TYR A 248 -28.98 -63.45 -60.98
N LEU A 249 -28.61 -64.31 -60.05
CA LEU A 249 -27.22 -64.56 -59.70
C LEU A 249 -26.43 -65.13 -60.88
N ARG A 250 -27.00 -66.07 -61.59
CA ARG A 250 -26.43 -66.68 -62.82
C ARG A 250 -26.26 -65.62 -63.92
N PHE A 251 -27.26 -64.72 -64.13
CA PHE A 251 -27.21 -63.63 -65.12
C PHE A 251 -26.07 -62.66 -64.74
N LYS A 252 -26.01 -62.27 -63.49
CA LYS A 252 -24.95 -61.29 -63.02
C LYS A 252 -23.55 -61.89 -63.10
N LEU A 253 -23.41 -63.22 -62.96
CA LEU A 253 -22.14 -63.97 -63.08
C LEU A 253 -21.66 -63.94 -64.54
N TYR A 254 -22.58 -64.01 -65.51
CA TYR A 254 -22.27 -63.91 -66.93
C TYR A 254 -22.06 -62.48 -67.45
N ASP A 255 -22.66 -61.49 -66.81
CA ASP A 255 -22.56 -60.09 -67.21
C ASP A 255 -21.29 -59.42 -66.65
N SER A 256 -20.62 -60.00 -65.66
CA SER A 256 -19.38 -59.46 -65.14
C SER A 256 -18.18 -59.78 -66.02
N GLN A 257 -17.85 -58.81 -66.96
CA GLN A 257 -16.74 -58.94 -67.91
C GLN A 257 -15.33 -58.90 -67.27
N SER A 258 -15.22 -58.81 -65.99
CA SER A 258 -13.90 -58.59 -65.30
C SER A 258 -13.44 -59.84 -64.45
N SER A 259 -14.20 -60.90 -64.33
CA SER A 259 -13.83 -61.97 -63.43
C SER A 259 -13.56 -63.26 -64.26
N LYS A 260 -12.29 -63.60 -64.33
CA LYS A 260 -11.89 -64.94 -64.84
C LYS A 260 -12.24 -65.99 -63.77
N PHE A 261 -13.31 -66.72 -63.99
CA PHE A 261 -13.68 -67.86 -63.16
C PHE A 261 -12.97 -69.13 -63.68
N VAL A 262 -12.24 -69.79 -62.84
CA VAL A 262 -11.70 -71.16 -63.09
C VAL A 262 -12.65 -72.09 -62.47
N LEU A 263 -13.42 -72.79 -63.26
CA LEU A 263 -14.25 -73.94 -62.84
C LEU A 263 -13.37 -75.19 -62.62
N LEU A 264 -13.17 -75.48 -61.35
CA LEU A 264 -12.58 -76.77 -60.98
C LEU A 264 -13.61 -77.90 -61.00
N PRO A 265 -13.35 -79.11 -61.53
CA PRO A 265 -14.34 -80.10 -61.63
C PRO A 265 -14.59 -80.76 -60.25
N ASP A 266 -15.81 -80.77 -59.93
CA ASP A 266 -16.76 -81.57 -59.23
C ASP A 266 -16.32 -82.43 -57.99
N LYS A 267 -15.56 -81.81 -57.06
CA LYS A 267 -15.46 -82.36 -55.69
C LYS A 267 -15.36 -81.34 -54.53
N LEU A 268 -15.44 -80.02 -54.81
CA LEU A 268 -15.48 -79.07 -53.77
C LEU A 268 -16.68 -78.10 -53.97
N ASN A 269 -17.62 -78.17 -53.07
CA ASN A 269 -18.90 -77.41 -53.10
C ASN A 269 -18.76 -75.94 -52.71
N VAL A 270 -17.61 -75.36 -53.00
CA VAL A 270 -17.30 -73.89 -52.69
C VAL A 270 -16.56 -73.26 -53.88
N PRO A 271 -17.06 -72.19 -54.50
CA PRO A 271 -16.32 -71.45 -55.50
C PRO A 271 -15.17 -70.69 -54.84
N ILE A 272 -13.92 -71.05 -55.18
CA ILE A 272 -12.75 -70.31 -54.77
C ILE A 272 -12.54 -69.20 -55.80
N LEU A 273 -12.71 -67.96 -55.35
CA LEU A 273 -12.35 -66.75 -56.13
C LEU A 273 -10.85 -66.52 -56.07
N ILE A 274 -10.13 -66.73 -57.16
CA ILE A 274 -8.72 -66.37 -57.27
C ILE A 274 -8.71 -65.08 -58.06
N ASN A 275 -8.17 -64.02 -57.46
CA ASN A 275 -7.89 -62.80 -58.14
C ASN A 275 -6.44 -62.79 -58.71
N PRO A 276 -6.22 -62.88 -60.02
CA PRO A 276 -4.91 -63.02 -60.62
C PRO A 276 -4.15 -61.67 -60.79
N GLY A 277 -4.56 -60.63 -60.10
CA GLY A 277 -3.94 -59.29 -60.27
C GLY A 277 -3.16 -58.78 -59.06
N ALA A 278 -2.85 -59.63 -58.08
CA ALA A 278 -2.06 -59.20 -56.94
C ALA A 278 -0.62 -59.75 -57.03
N ASP A 279 0.12 -59.36 -58.05
CA ASP A 279 1.55 -59.43 -58.05
C ASP A 279 2.12 -58.21 -57.33
N ASN A 280 2.50 -58.37 -56.07
CA ASN A 280 3.81 -57.96 -55.53
C ASN A 280 3.88 -58.20 -54.02
N PRO A 281 4.81 -59.00 -53.52
CA PRO A 281 5.06 -59.03 -52.10
C PRO A 281 5.94 -57.81 -51.75
N THR A 282 5.34 -56.77 -51.22
CA THR A 282 6.05 -55.63 -50.67
C THR A 282 6.93 -56.09 -49.51
N LYS A 283 8.23 -55.90 -49.66
CA LYS A 283 9.26 -56.08 -48.63
C LYS A 283 8.84 -55.34 -47.35
N ILE A 284 8.72 -56.08 -46.27
CA ILE A 284 8.62 -55.54 -44.91
C ILE A 284 10.01 -54.99 -44.54
N THR A 285 10.24 -53.72 -44.72
CA THR A 285 11.40 -53.01 -44.17
C THR A 285 11.12 -52.82 -42.69
N ARG A 286 11.83 -53.54 -41.85
CA ARG A 286 11.88 -53.27 -40.41
C ARG A 286 12.66 -51.99 -40.20
N GLU A 287 12.01 -50.96 -39.74
CA GLU A 287 12.60 -49.73 -39.25
C GLU A 287 13.27 -50.01 -37.89
N PRO A 288 14.56 -49.64 -37.69
CA PRO A 288 15.22 -49.86 -36.40
C PRO A 288 14.73 -48.84 -35.39
N ALA A 289 14.56 -49.32 -34.15
CA ALA A 289 14.15 -48.53 -32.99
C ALA A 289 15.12 -47.34 -32.73
N PRO A 290 14.64 -46.16 -32.29
CA PRO A 290 15.52 -45.04 -31.95
C PRO A 290 16.32 -45.32 -30.69
N HIS A 291 17.64 -45.09 -30.81
CA HIS A 291 18.56 -45.16 -29.71
C HIS A 291 18.27 -44.01 -28.68
N SER A 292 18.17 -44.42 -27.43
CA SER A 292 18.18 -43.53 -26.29
C SER A 292 19.56 -42.86 -26.16
N GLU A 293 19.66 -41.55 -26.41
CA GLU A 293 20.83 -40.74 -26.02
C GLU A 293 20.79 -40.48 -24.51
N GLU A 294 21.71 -41.10 -23.80
CA GLU A 294 22.18 -40.69 -22.50
C GLU A 294 22.91 -39.35 -22.65
N GLN A 295 22.33 -38.28 -22.16
CA GLN A 295 23.05 -37.04 -21.93
C GLN A 295 23.76 -37.10 -20.59
N GLN A 296 25.07 -37.25 -20.67
CA GLN A 296 26.02 -37.03 -19.59
C GLN A 296 25.96 -35.56 -19.13
N LEU A 297 25.63 -35.36 -17.88
CA LEU A 297 25.95 -34.15 -17.16
C LEU A 297 27.42 -34.17 -16.75
N GLY A 298 28.16 -33.19 -17.23
CA GLY A 298 29.50 -32.87 -16.78
C GLY A 298 29.76 -31.37 -16.74
N ARG A 299 29.84 -30.87 -15.52
CA ARG A 299 30.42 -29.63 -14.96
C ARG A 299 29.48 -28.49 -14.63
#